data_aa823f951beb8527dc7de9d44963f11b
#
_entry.id   aa823f951beb8527dc7de9d44963f11b
#
_cell.length_a   1.000
_cell.length_b   1.000
_cell.length_c   1.000
_cell.angle_alpha   90.00
_cell.angle_beta   90.00
_cell.angle_gamma   90.00
#
_symmetry.space_group_name_H-M   'P 1'
#
loop_
_entity.id
_entity.type
_entity.pdbx_description
1 polymer ?
#
loop_
_entity_poly.entity_id
_entity_poly.type
_entity_poly.pdbx_seq_one_letter_code
_entity_poly.pdbx_strand_id
1 'polypeptide(L)'
;KMVDRFDALIADKGFSWKLRDIFPQVLSAGEDAGTLTEEGAKLLDPTGTLQAGCPMCPPEGDAGTGMVATNSVEVRTGNVSAGTSVFSMVVLEKELTKVYPELDLVTTPSGEAVAMVHCNNCTSDLNAWVNIFKEFAEAFGMDVDMNKLFGTLYNHAMKGDVDGGNLLAYNYISGEN
;
A
#
# COMPACT_ATOMS: atom_id res chain seq x y z
N LYS A 1 -10.71 -21.56 6.26
CA LYS A 1 -9.53 -22.34 6.74
C LYS A 1 -8.82 -21.65 7.92
N MET A 2 -8.36 -20.39 7.82
CA MET A 2 -7.73 -19.66 8.94
C MET A 2 -8.74 -19.36 10.04
N VAL A 3 -9.90 -18.82 9.69
CA VAL A 3 -11.01 -18.53 10.63
C VAL A 3 -11.43 -19.80 11.38
N ASP A 4 -11.61 -20.92 10.67
CA ASP A 4 -12.02 -22.18 11.29
C ASP A 4 -10.95 -22.71 12.27
N ARG A 5 -9.65 -22.48 11.96
CA ARG A 5 -8.55 -22.80 12.89
C ARG A 5 -8.56 -21.90 14.14
N PHE A 6 -8.82 -20.62 13.97
CA PHE A 6 -8.93 -19.70 15.10
C PHE A 6 -10.10 -20.09 16.00
N ASP A 7 -11.30 -20.32 15.43
CA ASP A 7 -12.47 -20.76 16.19
C ASP A 7 -12.21 -22.06 16.97
N ALA A 8 -11.43 -22.98 16.37
CA ALA A 8 -11.02 -24.21 17.07
C ALA A 8 -10.05 -23.94 18.22
N LEU A 9 -9.13 -22.98 18.07
CA LEU A 9 -8.18 -22.60 19.12
C LEU A 9 -8.84 -21.94 20.35
N ILE A 10 -9.97 -21.26 20.14
CA ILE A 10 -10.69 -20.56 21.21
C ILE A 10 -11.90 -21.33 21.72
N ALA A 11 -12.19 -22.52 21.21
CA ALA A 11 -13.38 -23.28 21.53
C ALA A 11 -13.56 -23.58 23.03
N ASP A 12 -12.44 -23.74 23.76
CA ASP A 12 -12.41 -23.99 25.21
C ASP A 12 -12.42 -22.70 26.07
N LYS A 13 -12.38 -21.53 25.45
CA LYS A 13 -12.32 -20.23 26.15
C LYS A 13 -13.69 -19.69 26.58
N GLY A 14 -14.78 -20.35 26.18
CA GLY A 14 -16.14 -19.99 26.61
C GLY A 14 -16.69 -18.71 25.96
N PHE A 15 -16.16 -18.29 24.81
CA PHE A 15 -16.74 -17.18 24.05
C PHE A 15 -18.09 -17.59 23.45
N SER A 16 -19.07 -16.67 23.47
CA SER A 16 -20.40 -16.89 22.89
C SER A 16 -20.46 -16.61 21.38
N TRP A 17 -19.37 -16.20 20.78
CA TRP A 17 -19.26 -15.82 19.36
C TRP A 17 -18.17 -16.65 18.66
N LYS A 18 -18.26 -16.71 17.36
CA LYS A 18 -17.21 -17.20 16.45
C LYS A 18 -16.64 -16.05 15.65
N LEU A 19 -15.43 -16.21 15.15
CA LEU A 19 -14.77 -15.16 14.38
C LEU A 19 -15.61 -14.73 13.14
N ARG A 20 -16.29 -15.66 12.50
CA ARG A 20 -17.21 -15.36 11.40
C ARG A 20 -18.39 -14.46 11.79
N ASP A 21 -18.83 -14.52 13.04
CA ASP A 21 -20.00 -13.77 13.49
C ASP A 21 -19.69 -12.28 13.70
N ILE A 22 -18.41 -11.95 13.87
CA ILE A 22 -17.93 -10.58 14.14
C ILE A 22 -17.22 -9.96 12.94
N PHE A 23 -16.91 -10.72 11.90
CA PHE A 23 -16.36 -10.16 10.68
C PHE A 23 -17.45 -9.46 9.85
N PRO A 24 -17.12 -8.32 9.24
CA PRO A 24 -18.00 -7.73 8.24
C PRO A 24 -18.11 -8.66 7.01
N GLN A 25 -19.17 -8.44 6.23
CA GLN A 25 -19.26 -9.07 4.92
C GLN A 25 -18.12 -8.56 4.03
N VAL A 26 -17.43 -9.48 3.36
CA VAL A 26 -16.43 -9.15 2.37
C VAL A 26 -17.13 -8.95 1.03
N LEU A 27 -16.88 -7.80 0.41
CA LEU A 27 -17.41 -7.43 -0.90
C LEU A 27 -16.22 -7.12 -1.82
N SER A 28 -16.41 -7.40 -3.11
CA SER A 28 -15.48 -6.98 -4.15
C SER A 28 -15.83 -5.61 -4.70
N ALA A 29 -14.88 -4.93 -5.33
CA ALA A 29 -15.14 -3.65 -5.98
C ALA A 29 -16.27 -3.76 -7.00
N GLY A 30 -17.20 -2.81 -6.97
CA GLY A 30 -18.37 -2.78 -7.83
C GLY A 30 -19.60 -3.51 -7.28
N GLU A 31 -19.48 -4.25 -6.19
CA GLU A 31 -20.64 -4.80 -5.48
C GLU A 31 -21.39 -3.70 -4.70
N ASP A 32 -22.65 -3.95 -4.39
CA ASP A 32 -23.50 -3.02 -3.64
C ASP A 32 -23.17 -3.11 -2.14
N ALA A 33 -22.64 -2.03 -1.57
CA ALA A 33 -22.38 -1.89 -0.14
C ALA A 33 -23.53 -1.19 0.61
N GLY A 34 -24.68 -0.99 -0.03
CA GLY A 34 -25.84 -0.31 0.52
C GLY A 34 -25.89 1.18 0.17
N THR A 35 -26.54 1.96 1.02
CA THR A 35 -26.74 3.40 0.80
C THR A 35 -26.32 4.20 2.03
N LEU A 36 -25.91 5.44 1.81
CA LEU A 36 -25.62 6.39 2.88
C LEU A 36 -26.85 6.61 3.75
N THR A 37 -26.74 6.39 5.05
CA THR A 37 -27.83 6.60 6.01
C THR A 37 -28.02 8.08 6.33
N GLU A 38 -29.17 8.43 6.94
CA GLU A 38 -29.41 9.80 7.42
C GLU A 38 -28.39 10.22 8.49
N GLU A 39 -28.08 9.31 9.41
CA GLU A 39 -27.06 9.53 10.44
C GLU A 39 -25.66 9.71 9.82
N GLY A 40 -25.34 8.89 8.83
CA GLY A 40 -24.06 8.98 8.12
C GLY A 40 -23.95 10.30 7.35
N ALA A 41 -24.98 10.70 6.63
CA ALA A 41 -25.02 11.98 5.92
C ALA A 41 -24.82 13.15 6.88
N LYS A 42 -25.53 13.16 8.00
CA LYS A 42 -25.42 14.22 9.03
C LYS A 42 -24.07 14.24 9.73
N LEU A 43 -23.43 13.08 9.91
CA LEU A 43 -22.08 12.97 10.49
C LEU A 43 -21.03 13.56 9.54
N LEU A 44 -21.13 13.26 8.25
CA LEU A 44 -20.18 13.72 7.23
C LEU A 44 -20.37 15.20 6.87
N ASP A 45 -21.61 15.63 6.84
CA ASP A 45 -21.97 17.03 6.51
C ASP A 45 -23.05 17.56 7.46
N PRO A 46 -22.65 18.20 8.58
CA PRO A 46 -23.58 18.83 9.51
C PRO A 46 -24.40 19.97 8.90
N THR A 47 -24.00 20.51 7.74
CA THR A 47 -24.73 21.59 7.06
C THR A 47 -26.01 21.11 6.38
N GLY A 48 -26.14 19.79 6.14
CA GLY A 48 -27.29 19.17 5.54
C GLY A 48 -27.36 19.25 4.00
N THR A 49 -26.26 19.62 3.35
CA THR A 49 -26.15 19.61 1.88
C THR A 49 -26.07 18.18 1.36
N LEU A 50 -25.32 17.31 2.04
CA LEU A 50 -25.22 15.89 1.71
C LEU A 50 -26.50 15.16 2.13
N GLN A 51 -27.16 14.52 1.18
CA GLN A 51 -28.40 13.80 1.40
C GLN A 51 -28.16 12.28 1.55
N ALA A 52 -28.98 11.64 2.38
CA ALA A 52 -29.02 10.18 2.49
C ALA A 52 -29.47 9.53 1.19
N GLY A 53 -29.22 8.21 1.06
CA GLY A 53 -29.65 7.41 -0.09
C GLY A 53 -28.63 7.34 -1.23
N CYS A 54 -27.49 8.05 -1.14
CA CYS A 54 -26.39 7.89 -2.09
C CYS A 54 -25.87 6.44 -2.05
N PRO A 55 -25.71 5.76 -3.20
CA PRO A 55 -25.12 4.43 -3.24
C PRO A 55 -23.70 4.43 -2.69
N MET A 56 -23.37 3.43 -1.88
CA MET A 56 -22.05 3.24 -1.29
C MET A 56 -21.32 2.10 -1.99
N CYS A 57 -20.07 2.35 -2.34
CA CYS A 57 -19.17 1.31 -2.78
C CYS A 57 -18.48 0.62 -1.59
N PRO A 58 -18.04 -0.65 -1.74
CA PRO A 58 -17.16 -1.26 -0.76
C PRO A 58 -15.91 -0.39 -0.52
N PRO A 59 -15.46 -0.25 0.73
CA PRO A 59 -14.24 0.50 1.02
C PRO A 59 -13.02 -0.22 0.45
N GLU A 60 -12.13 0.54 -0.15
CA GLU A 60 -10.87 0.06 -0.71
C GLU A 60 -9.68 0.76 -0.04
N GLY A 61 -8.56 0.06 0.02
CA GLY A 61 -7.28 0.63 0.43
C GLY A 61 -6.56 1.32 -0.72
N ASP A 62 -5.58 2.17 -0.38
CA ASP A 62 -4.75 2.89 -1.33
C ASP A 62 -3.93 1.97 -2.25
N ALA A 63 -3.47 0.83 -1.74
CA ALA A 63 -2.74 -0.16 -2.52
C ALA A 63 -3.60 -0.76 -3.65
N GLY A 64 -4.84 -1.17 -3.36
CA GLY A 64 -5.77 -1.71 -4.36
C GLY A 64 -6.18 -0.66 -5.39
N THR A 65 -6.52 0.55 -4.95
CA THR A 65 -6.84 1.66 -5.86
C THR A 65 -5.65 2.09 -6.71
N GLY A 66 -4.43 1.99 -6.17
CA GLY A 66 -3.19 2.21 -6.91
C GLY A 66 -2.99 1.20 -8.04
N MET A 67 -3.35 -0.06 -7.84
CA MET A 67 -3.32 -1.09 -8.89
C MET A 67 -4.31 -0.77 -10.02
N VAL A 68 -5.52 -0.29 -9.69
CA VAL A 68 -6.50 0.15 -10.68
C VAL A 68 -5.97 1.37 -11.46
N ALA A 69 -5.44 2.37 -10.75
CA ALA A 69 -4.93 3.60 -11.35
C ALA A 69 -3.77 3.35 -12.33
N THR A 70 -2.97 2.32 -12.10
CA THR A 70 -1.84 1.93 -12.97
C THR A 70 -2.20 0.84 -13.97
N ASN A 71 -3.47 0.44 -14.05
CA ASN A 71 -3.96 -0.66 -14.90
C ASN A 71 -3.18 -1.97 -14.69
N SER A 72 -2.93 -2.31 -13.43
CA SER A 72 -2.12 -3.47 -13.03
C SER A 72 -2.92 -4.50 -12.22
N VAL A 73 -4.18 -4.74 -12.60
CA VAL A 73 -5.09 -5.70 -11.93
C VAL A 73 -5.17 -7.05 -12.65
N GLU A 74 -4.66 -7.14 -13.86
CA GLU A 74 -4.63 -8.37 -14.63
C GLU A 74 -3.53 -9.33 -14.12
N VAL A 75 -3.77 -10.62 -14.29
CA VAL A 75 -2.79 -11.68 -13.97
C VAL A 75 -1.44 -11.39 -14.64
N ARG A 76 -0.35 -11.55 -13.91
CA ARG A 76 1.03 -11.30 -14.34
C ARG A 76 1.36 -9.81 -14.59
N THR A 77 0.48 -8.92 -14.20
CA THR A 77 0.82 -7.48 -14.08
C THR A 77 1.15 -7.14 -12.64
N GLY A 78 1.65 -5.95 -12.43
CA GLY A 78 1.96 -5.45 -11.09
C GLY A 78 2.29 -3.97 -11.10
N ASN A 79 2.42 -3.42 -9.92
CA ASN A 79 2.85 -2.04 -9.74
C ASN A 79 3.83 -1.91 -8.57
N VAL A 80 4.50 -0.78 -8.53
CA VAL A 80 5.30 -0.34 -7.39
C VAL A 80 4.72 0.98 -6.89
N SER A 81 4.31 1.00 -5.63
CA SER A 81 3.89 2.21 -4.94
C SER A 81 5.03 2.69 -4.06
N ALA A 82 5.62 3.84 -4.40
CA ALA A 82 6.78 4.41 -3.70
C ALA A 82 6.37 5.68 -2.96
N GLY A 83 6.06 5.53 -1.69
CA GLY A 83 5.77 6.61 -0.75
C GLY A 83 6.84 6.70 0.34
N THR A 84 6.47 6.96 1.58
CA THR A 84 7.38 6.88 2.75
C THR A 84 7.98 5.48 2.84
N SER A 85 7.14 4.46 2.65
CA SER A 85 7.53 3.08 2.39
C SER A 85 7.29 2.73 0.92
N VAL A 86 7.70 1.54 0.50
CA VAL A 86 7.47 1.03 -0.85
C VAL A 86 6.78 -0.33 -0.80
N PHE A 87 5.77 -0.53 -1.67
CA PHE A 87 5.21 -1.85 -1.93
C PHE A 87 5.47 -2.23 -3.39
N SER A 88 5.89 -3.46 -3.60
CA SER A 88 5.91 -4.08 -4.92
C SER A 88 4.84 -5.17 -4.95
N MET A 89 3.88 -5.06 -5.85
CA MET A 89 2.72 -5.94 -5.95
C MET A 89 2.67 -6.61 -7.31
N VAL A 90 2.40 -7.91 -7.34
CA VAL A 90 2.27 -8.70 -8.57
C VAL A 90 1.03 -9.59 -8.46
N VAL A 91 0.14 -9.50 -9.45
CA VAL A 91 -1.04 -10.37 -9.52
C VAL A 91 -0.62 -11.79 -9.90
N LEU A 92 -0.96 -12.74 -9.06
CA LEU A 92 -0.53 -14.12 -9.19
C LEU A 92 -1.33 -14.87 -10.26
N GLU A 93 -0.64 -15.67 -11.05
CA GLU A 93 -1.25 -16.61 -12.01
C GLU A 93 -1.76 -17.87 -11.32
N LYS A 94 -1.15 -18.24 -10.19
CA LYS A 94 -1.46 -19.44 -9.42
C LYS A 94 -1.25 -19.18 -7.94
N GLU A 95 -1.98 -19.91 -7.11
CA GLU A 95 -1.75 -19.88 -5.66
C GLU A 95 -0.31 -20.27 -5.31
N LEU A 96 0.21 -19.65 -4.25
CA LEU A 96 1.51 -20.03 -3.71
C LEU A 96 1.45 -21.44 -3.11
N THR A 97 2.44 -22.26 -3.43
CA THR A 97 2.51 -23.65 -2.99
C THR A 97 2.98 -23.81 -1.55
N LYS A 98 3.59 -22.78 -0.98
CA LYS A 98 4.09 -22.73 0.40
C LYS A 98 3.99 -21.31 0.96
N VAL A 99 4.21 -21.17 2.26
CA VAL A 99 4.37 -19.86 2.92
C VAL A 99 5.76 -19.32 2.60
N TYR A 100 5.81 -18.05 2.21
CA TYR A 100 7.03 -17.27 2.06
C TYR A 100 6.95 -16.13 3.09
N PRO A 101 7.81 -16.12 4.12
CA PRO A 101 7.75 -15.11 5.17
C PRO A 101 7.95 -13.68 4.66
N GLU A 102 8.63 -13.54 3.51
CA GLU A 102 8.95 -12.27 2.87
C GLU A 102 7.80 -11.69 2.05
N LEU A 103 6.71 -12.44 1.89
CA LEU A 103 5.57 -12.07 1.06
C LEU A 103 4.30 -11.94 1.87
N ASP A 104 3.63 -10.82 1.73
CA ASP A 104 2.24 -10.67 2.12
C ASP A 104 1.32 -11.08 0.98
N LEU A 105 0.23 -11.77 1.31
CA LEU A 105 -0.83 -12.08 0.37
C LEU A 105 -1.99 -11.11 0.57
N VAL A 106 -2.25 -10.34 -0.45
CA VAL A 106 -3.38 -9.41 -0.53
C VAL A 106 -4.22 -9.74 -1.76
N THR A 107 -5.22 -8.94 -2.08
CA THR A 107 -6.04 -9.10 -3.28
C THR A 107 -6.09 -7.82 -4.09
N THR A 108 -6.35 -7.97 -5.39
CA THR A 108 -6.85 -6.85 -6.20
C THR A 108 -8.25 -6.45 -5.72
N PRO A 109 -8.76 -5.27 -6.05
CA PRO A 109 -10.16 -4.88 -5.78
C PRO A 109 -11.19 -5.87 -6.34
N SER A 110 -10.87 -6.59 -7.41
CA SER A 110 -11.72 -7.64 -7.99
C SER A 110 -11.56 -9.03 -7.33
N GLY A 111 -10.63 -9.17 -6.36
CA GLY A 111 -10.46 -10.39 -5.59
C GLY A 111 -9.36 -11.35 -6.06
N GLU A 112 -8.59 -10.98 -7.10
CA GLU A 112 -7.46 -11.78 -7.57
C GLU A 112 -6.31 -11.76 -6.55
N ALA A 113 -5.62 -12.89 -6.38
CA ALA A 113 -4.53 -13.00 -5.42
C ALA A 113 -3.30 -12.20 -5.87
N VAL A 114 -2.72 -11.45 -4.95
CA VAL A 114 -1.55 -10.60 -5.17
C VAL A 114 -0.46 -10.95 -4.17
N ALA A 115 0.75 -11.17 -4.66
CA ALA A 115 1.96 -11.20 -3.82
C ALA A 115 2.47 -9.77 -3.66
N MET A 116 2.66 -9.36 -2.41
CA MET A 116 3.17 -8.04 -2.05
C MET A 116 4.46 -8.17 -1.25
N VAL A 117 5.44 -7.37 -1.59
CA VAL A 117 6.62 -7.11 -0.76
C VAL A 117 6.53 -5.68 -0.26
N HIS A 118 6.65 -5.48 1.03
CA HIS A 118 6.64 -4.18 1.68
C HIS A 118 8.02 -3.88 2.26
N CYS A 119 8.52 -2.66 2.04
CA CYS A 119 9.74 -2.13 2.66
C CYS A 119 9.43 -0.79 3.31
N ASN A 120 9.82 -0.62 4.57
CA ASN A 120 9.56 0.59 5.35
C ASN A 120 10.39 1.79 4.89
N ASN A 121 11.46 1.55 4.14
CA ASN A 121 12.44 2.56 3.76
C ASN A 121 12.32 2.88 2.26
N CYS A 122 11.92 4.12 1.93
CA CYS A 122 11.81 4.59 0.55
C CYS A 122 12.09 6.10 0.45
N THR A 123 11.06 6.93 0.27
CA THR A 123 11.26 8.37 -0.03
C THR A 123 11.88 9.14 1.13
N SER A 124 11.67 8.71 2.37
CA SER A 124 12.31 9.34 3.54
C SER A 124 13.83 9.19 3.49
N ASP A 125 14.33 8.00 3.16
CA ASP A 125 15.74 7.72 3.03
C ASP A 125 16.32 8.44 1.82
N LEU A 126 15.61 8.42 0.68
CA LEU A 126 16.00 9.17 -0.51
C LEU A 126 16.13 10.67 -0.21
N ASN A 127 15.16 11.24 0.51
CA ASN A 127 15.19 12.63 0.92
C ASN A 127 16.39 12.94 1.82
N ALA A 128 16.73 12.03 2.74
CA ALA A 128 17.91 12.20 3.61
C ALA A 128 19.21 12.26 2.77
N TRP A 129 19.35 11.37 1.79
CA TRP A 129 20.49 11.39 0.88
C TRP A 129 20.56 12.67 0.03
N VAL A 130 19.43 13.10 -0.54
CA VAL A 130 19.37 14.33 -1.35
C VAL A 130 19.67 15.56 -0.49
N ASN A 131 19.24 15.59 0.76
CA ASN A 131 19.54 16.67 1.69
C ASN A 131 21.03 16.81 1.98
N ILE A 132 21.82 15.72 1.99
CA ILE A 132 23.27 15.79 2.12
C ILE A 132 23.89 16.62 0.98
N PHE A 133 23.45 16.39 -0.26
CA PHE A 133 23.90 17.17 -1.41
C PHE A 133 23.47 18.63 -1.34
N LYS A 134 22.26 18.90 -0.84
CA LYS A 134 21.77 20.24 -0.59
C LYS A 134 22.64 20.97 0.43
N GLU A 135 22.84 20.38 1.60
CA GLU A 135 23.63 20.96 2.70
C GLU A 135 25.07 21.22 2.26
N PHE A 136 25.66 20.30 1.49
CA PHE A 136 26.97 20.49 0.91
C PHE A 136 27.02 21.72 -0.01
N ALA A 137 26.08 21.86 -0.92
CA ALA A 137 26.02 22.99 -1.85
C ALA A 137 25.81 24.33 -1.11
N GLU A 138 24.90 24.35 -0.12
CA GLU A 138 24.63 25.53 0.71
C GLU A 138 25.86 25.96 1.53
N ALA A 139 26.67 25.00 2.02
CA ALA A 139 27.90 25.27 2.71
C ALA A 139 28.95 25.98 1.82
N PHE A 140 28.86 25.84 0.50
CA PHE A 140 29.65 26.58 -0.48
C PHE A 140 28.99 27.88 -0.96
N GLY A 141 27.89 28.29 -0.32
CA GLY A 141 27.18 29.55 -0.62
C GLY A 141 26.29 29.49 -1.86
N MET A 142 25.93 28.29 -2.32
CA MET A 142 25.01 28.12 -3.44
C MET A 142 23.56 28.10 -2.93
N ASP A 143 22.68 28.79 -3.64
CA ASP A 143 21.23 28.65 -3.44
C ASP A 143 20.71 27.42 -4.15
N VAL A 144 19.99 26.55 -3.44
CA VAL A 144 19.56 25.23 -3.94
C VAL A 144 18.06 25.16 -4.10
N ASP A 145 17.60 25.11 -5.35
CA ASP A 145 16.23 24.71 -5.70
C ASP A 145 16.12 23.17 -5.61
N MET A 146 15.30 22.67 -4.70
CA MET A 146 15.11 21.24 -4.48
C MET A 146 14.57 20.50 -5.71
N ASN A 147 13.65 21.08 -6.46
CA ASN A 147 13.10 20.43 -7.67
C ASN A 147 14.19 20.26 -8.72
N LYS A 148 15.03 21.28 -8.89
CA LYS A 148 16.17 21.23 -9.79
C LYS A 148 17.21 20.20 -9.31
N LEU A 149 17.45 20.13 -8.00
CA LEU A 149 18.38 19.16 -7.42
C LEU A 149 17.89 17.73 -7.67
N PHE A 150 16.63 17.40 -7.34
CA PHE A 150 16.06 16.09 -7.60
C PHE A 150 16.11 15.73 -9.08
N GLY A 151 15.66 16.63 -9.97
CA GLY A 151 15.72 16.41 -11.41
C GLY A 151 17.13 16.17 -11.92
N THR A 152 18.13 16.89 -11.38
CA THR A 152 19.54 16.69 -11.74
C THR A 152 20.02 15.32 -11.32
N LEU A 153 19.80 14.95 -10.06
CA LEU A 153 20.24 13.65 -9.52
C LEU A 153 19.58 12.49 -10.25
N TYR A 154 18.27 12.52 -10.50
CA TYR A 154 17.55 11.48 -11.25
C TYR A 154 18.08 11.35 -12.69
N ASN A 155 18.28 12.48 -13.40
CA ASN A 155 18.81 12.44 -14.76
C ASN A 155 20.25 11.90 -14.81
N HIS A 156 21.05 12.09 -13.75
CA HIS A 156 22.36 11.47 -13.64
C HIS A 156 22.28 9.98 -13.31
N ALA A 157 21.38 9.59 -12.39
CA ALA A 157 21.17 8.19 -12.04
C ALA A 157 20.79 7.34 -13.26
N MET A 158 19.97 7.88 -14.18
CA MET A 158 19.60 7.20 -15.43
C MET A 158 20.76 6.94 -16.39
N LYS A 159 21.93 7.54 -16.16
CA LYS A 159 23.15 7.33 -16.95
C LYS A 159 24.16 6.39 -16.26
N GLY A 160 23.86 6.03 -15.02
CA GLY A 160 24.67 5.10 -14.22
C GLY A 160 24.36 3.63 -14.54
N ASP A 161 25.10 2.76 -13.89
CA ASP A 161 24.88 1.33 -13.96
C ASP A 161 23.54 0.95 -13.31
N VAL A 162 22.79 0.06 -13.96
CA VAL A 162 21.45 -0.36 -13.49
C VAL A 162 21.50 -1.04 -12.13
N ASP A 163 22.62 -1.70 -11.82
CA ASP A 163 22.88 -2.39 -10.55
C ASP A 163 23.65 -1.52 -9.54
N GLY A 164 23.76 -0.21 -9.79
CA GLY A 164 24.53 0.70 -8.94
C GLY A 164 26.02 0.39 -8.89
N GLY A 165 26.59 -0.28 -9.91
CA GLY A 165 28.00 -0.69 -9.94
C GLY A 165 28.33 -1.77 -8.90
N ASN A 166 27.37 -2.64 -8.59
CA ASN A 166 27.44 -3.65 -7.52
C ASN A 166 27.55 -3.08 -6.09
N LEU A 167 27.15 -1.83 -5.90
CA LEU A 167 27.05 -1.25 -4.57
C LEU A 167 25.70 -1.62 -3.95
N LEU A 168 25.73 -2.03 -2.69
CA LEU A 168 24.53 -2.29 -1.90
C LEU A 168 24.41 -1.23 -0.81
N ALA A 169 23.20 -0.69 -0.65
CA ALA A 169 22.87 0.20 0.45
C ALA A 169 21.87 -0.52 1.40
N TYR A 170 22.24 -0.58 2.67
CA TYR A 170 21.36 -1.09 3.73
C TYR A 170 20.73 0.10 4.45
N ASN A 171 19.68 0.65 3.87
CA ASN A 171 18.99 1.85 4.35
C ASN A 171 17.83 1.49 5.30
N TYR A 172 18.09 0.68 6.30
CA TYR A 172 17.05 0.25 7.26
C TYR A 172 16.88 1.25 8.42
N ILE A 173 16.89 2.54 8.11
CA ILE A 173 16.83 3.63 9.10
C ILE A 173 15.50 3.61 9.84
N SER A 174 14.41 3.28 9.13
CA SER A 174 13.06 3.14 9.70
C SER A 174 12.76 1.72 10.23
N GLY A 175 13.75 0.83 10.23
CA GLY A 175 13.57 -0.58 10.53
C GLY A 175 12.95 -1.35 9.37
N GLU A 176 12.99 -2.68 9.46
CA GLU A 176 12.30 -3.61 8.57
C GLU A 176 11.66 -4.73 9.38
N ASN A 177 10.60 -5.33 8.85
CA ASN A 177 9.87 -6.45 9.45
C ASN A 177 10.45 -7.80 9.00
#